data_86f979e8ad9b0879c08ad6ac1571c105
#
_entry.id   86f979e8ad9b0879c08ad6ac1571c105
#
_cell.length_a   1.000
_cell.length_b   1.000
_cell.length_c   1.000
_cell.angle_alpha   90.00
_cell.angle_beta   90.00
_cell.angle_gamma   90.00
#
_symmetry.space_group_name_H-M   'P 1'
#
loop_
_entity.id
_entity.type
_entity.pdbx_description
1 polymer ?
#
loop_
_entity_poly.entity_id
_entity_poly.type
_entity_poly.pdbx_seq_one_letter_code
_entity_poly.pdbx_strand_id
1 'polypeptide(L)'
;NNSDTILSLLLPDHTTALLYPNSQLLYANPFSGKQRNVQLSGVAEFDVAKDSTRPFTVFANDIKTTALGTRFKVDAATRQVQVLLFEGKVLIRPVESRKDVSDIFLVAGQQVSFSEDMRYRVSLIPDTKSSSSAKLMNGYKKEAASPAKTTEPLDLNFENIPLDIVIRKIQQEYKIHIILDVADYHKQMPLFTGSFTEKDSLQDVLRIICNMNDLNYRTQRDTIIVTK
;
A
#
# COMPACT_ATOMS: atom_id res chain seq x y z
N ASN A 1 -18.61 -5.06 16.35
CA ASN A 1 -18.75 -6.47 15.97
C ASN A 1 -18.43 -7.35 17.17
N ASN A 2 -19.47 -7.81 17.85
CA ASN A 2 -19.34 -8.70 19.02
C ASN A 2 -19.45 -10.19 18.65
N SER A 3 -19.45 -10.52 17.35
CA SER A 3 -19.48 -11.91 16.88
C SER A 3 -18.06 -12.45 16.65
N ASP A 4 -17.93 -13.77 16.58
CA ASP A 4 -16.66 -14.45 16.28
C ASP A 4 -16.35 -14.50 14.79
N THR A 5 -17.19 -13.87 13.95
CA THR A 5 -17.05 -13.84 12.48
C THR A 5 -16.84 -12.43 11.98
N ILE A 6 -16.27 -12.32 10.76
CA ILE A 6 -16.12 -11.03 10.07
C ILE A 6 -17.50 -10.54 9.63
N LEU A 7 -17.84 -9.29 9.97
CA LEU A 7 -19.07 -8.62 9.57
C LEU A 7 -18.80 -7.76 8.34
N SER A 8 -19.53 -7.99 7.25
CA SER A 8 -19.50 -7.13 6.06
C SER A 8 -20.52 -6.01 6.17
N LEU A 9 -20.06 -4.77 6.04
CA LEU A 9 -20.86 -3.55 6.10
C LEU A 9 -20.76 -2.81 4.76
N LEU A 10 -21.90 -2.37 4.23
CA LEU A 10 -21.96 -1.43 3.11
C LEU A 10 -22.21 -0.03 3.70
N LEU A 11 -21.24 0.86 3.51
CA LEU A 11 -21.32 2.25 3.99
C LEU A 11 -22.15 3.12 3.03
N PRO A 12 -22.57 4.33 3.46
CA PRO A 12 -23.46 5.20 2.67
C PRO A 12 -22.89 5.67 1.33
N ASP A 13 -21.59 5.58 1.13
CA ASP A 13 -20.85 5.94 -0.09
C ASP A 13 -20.55 4.74 -0.99
N HIS A 14 -21.13 3.57 -0.71
CA HIS A 14 -20.86 2.28 -1.34
C HIS A 14 -19.48 1.68 -1.03
N THR A 15 -18.72 2.22 -0.07
CA THR A 15 -17.54 1.56 0.48
C THR A 15 -17.95 0.29 1.20
N THR A 16 -17.25 -0.81 0.96
CA THR A 16 -17.40 -2.04 1.73
C THR A 16 -16.37 -2.06 2.86
N ALA A 17 -16.85 -2.30 4.09
CA ALA A 17 -15.99 -2.51 5.24
C ALA A 17 -16.17 -3.91 5.82
N LEU A 18 -15.08 -4.69 5.91
CA LEU A 18 -15.04 -5.98 6.58
C LEU A 18 -14.55 -5.76 8.02
N LEU A 19 -15.46 -5.80 8.96
CA LEU A 19 -15.19 -5.54 10.38
C LEU A 19 -14.91 -6.84 11.13
N TYR A 20 -13.71 -7.02 11.61
CA TYR A 20 -13.25 -8.21 12.30
C TYR A 20 -13.89 -8.35 13.70
N PRO A 21 -13.82 -9.54 14.34
CA PRO A 21 -14.26 -9.73 15.71
C PRO A 21 -13.66 -8.70 16.68
N ASN A 22 -14.42 -8.33 17.72
CA ASN A 22 -14.02 -7.34 18.73
C ASN A 22 -13.62 -5.97 18.18
N SER A 23 -14.18 -5.59 17.02
CA SER A 23 -13.89 -4.31 16.37
C SER A 23 -15.14 -3.44 16.28
N GLN A 24 -14.94 -2.13 16.31
CA GLN A 24 -15.99 -1.13 16.25
C GLN A 24 -15.68 -0.11 15.15
N LEU A 25 -16.69 0.20 14.34
CA LEU A 25 -16.62 1.24 13.32
C LEU A 25 -17.71 2.28 13.59
N LEU A 26 -17.31 3.53 13.74
CA LEU A 26 -18.22 4.67 13.95
C LEU A 26 -18.12 5.61 12.74
N TYR A 27 -19.26 5.98 12.17
CA TYR A 27 -19.36 6.88 11.03
C TYR A 27 -20.70 7.60 10.99
N ALA A 28 -20.74 8.75 10.30
CA ALA A 28 -22.00 9.47 10.07
C ALA A 28 -22.80 8.82 8.92
N ASN A 29 -24.11 8.70 9.10
CA ASN A 29 -25.03 8.20 8.07
C ASN A 29 -26.16 9.22 7.83
N PRO A 30 -26.18 9.91 6.66
CA PRO A 30 -25.19 9.89 5.58
C PRO A 30 -23.86 10.58 5.96
N PHE A 31 -22.81 10.36 5.17
CA PHE A 31 -21.59 11.16 5.30
C PHE A 31 -21.90 12.63 4.99
N SER A 32 -21.50 13.53 5.88
CA SER A 32 -21.76 14.95 5.76
C SER A 32 -20.56 15.70 5.19
N GLY A 33 -20.83 16.67 4.32
CA GLY A 33 -19.81 17.58 3.79
C GLY A 33 -18.86 16.95 2.75
N LYS A 34 -17.64 17.46 2.72
CA LYS A 34 -16.63 17.09 1.71
C LYS A 34 -15.72 15.93 2.11
N GLN A 35 -16.02 15.23 3.21
CA GLN A 35 -15.17 14.17 3.74
C GLN A 35 -16.01 12.96 4.16
N ARG A 36 -15.42 11.78 4.01
CA ARG A 36 -15.99 10.50 4.42
C ARG A 36 -15.15 9.96 5.58
N ASN A 37 -15.44 10.44 6.79
CA ASN A 37 -14.65 10.12 7.97
C ASN A 37 -15.27 8.96 8.75
N VAL A 38 -14.44 8.01 9.14
CA VAL A 38 -14.79 6.88 10.01
C VAL A 38 -13.80 6.76 11.15
N GLN A 39 -14.26 6.33 12.33
CA GLN A 39 -13.41 6.00 13.46
C GLN A 39 -13.39 4.48 13.64
N LEU A 40 -12.21 3.89 13.75
CA LEU A 40 -12.00 2.47 13.92
C LEU A 40 -11.33 2.19 15.27
N SER A 41 -11.92 1.25 16.02
CA SER A 41 -11.27 0.56 17.12
C SER A 41 -11.23 -0.93 16.79
N GLY A 42 -10.05 -1.56 16.84
CA GLY A 42 -9.85 -2.94 16.41
C GLY A 42 -9.37 -3.05 14.97
N VAL A 43 -9.93 -3.98 14.21
CA VAL A 43 -9.43 -4.36 12.87
C VAL A 43 -10.53 -4.25 11.83
N ALA A 44 -10.25 -3.59 10.72
CA ALA A 44 -11.12 -3.56 9.56
C ALA A 44 -10.35 -3.54 8.24
N GLU A 45 -10.92 -4.17 7.21
CA GLU A 45 -10.51 -4.02 5.81
C GLU A 45 -11.55 -3.18 5.08
N PHE A 46 -11.08 -2.25 4.25
CA PHE A 46 -11.92 -1.34 3.48
C PHE A 46 -11.67 -1.53 1.99
N ASP A 47 -12.75 -1.68 1.23
CA ASP A 47 -12.76 -1.52 -0.22
C ASP A 47 -13.49 -0.20 -0.53
N VAL A 48 -12.70 0.86 -0.69
CA VAL A 48 -13.20 2.23 -0.72
C VAL A 48 -13.73 2.59 -2.10
N ALA A 49 -14.98 3.04 -2.15
CA ALA A 49 -15.58 3.56 -3.37
C ALA A 49 -14.78 4.74 -3.94
N LYS A 50 -14.50 4.71 -5.25
CA LYS A 50 -13.72 5.74 -5.94
C LYS A 50 -14.45 7.08 -5.94
N ASP A 51 -13.88 8.06 -5.24
CA ASP A 51 -14.35 9.44 -5.21
C ASP A 51 -13.17 10.37 -4.88
N SER A 52 -12.61 10.99 -5.91
CA SER A 52 -11.46 11.91 -5.79
C SER A 52 -11.83 13.26 -5.17
N THR A 53 -13.12 13.60 -5.13
CA THR A 53 -13.62 14.88 -4.60
C THR A 53 -13.89 14.86 -3.10
N ARG A 54 -14.11 13.66 -2.54
CA ARG A 54 -14.41 13.43 -1.12
C ARG A 54 -13.50 12.33 -0.55
N PRO A 55 -12.36 12.69 0.04
CA PRO A 55 -11.47 11.71 0.65
C PRO A 55 -12.17 10.87 1.71
N PHE A 56 -11.84 9.56 1.74
CA PHE A 56 -12.25 8.63 2.79
C PHE A 56 -11.12 8.54 3.82
N THR A 57 -11.40 8.86 5.08
CA THR A 57 -10.37 8.90 6.12
C THR A 57 -10.76 8.01 7.29
N VAL A 58 -9.89 7.04 7.60
CA VAL A 58 -9.98 6.17 8.77
C VAL A 58 -9.11 6.75 9.88
N PHE A 59 -9.74 7.05 11.01
CA PHE A 59 -9.06 7.42 12.25
C PHE A 59 -8.94 6.18 13.12
N ALA A 60 -7.73 5.80 13.46
CA ALA A 60 -7.44 4.61 14.27
C ALA A 60 -6.30 4.94 15.25
N ASN A 61 -6.58 4.95 16.53
CA ASN A 61 -5.71 5.49 17.57
C ASN A 61 -5.22 6.91 17.17
N ASP A 62 -3.90 7.15 17.20
CA ASP A 62 -3.30 8.44 16.87
C ASP A 62 -2.96 8.61 15.37
N ILE A 63 -3.47 7.71 14.50
CA ILE A 63 -3.18 7.68 13.07
C ILE A 63 -4.44 7.94 12.25
N LYS A 64 -4.31 8.71 11.18
CA LYS A 64 -5.33 8.86 10.14
C LYS A 64 -4.80 8.37 8.79
N THR A 65 -5.57 7.46 8.16
CA THR A 65 -5.29 6.90 6.84
C THR A 65 -6.31 7.44 5.85
N THR A 66 -5.85 8.12 4.81
CA THR A 66 -6.71 8.78 3.81
C THR A 66 -6.59 8.07 2.46
N ALA A 67 -7.74 7.80 1.83
CA ALA A 67 -7.92 7.06 0.60
C ALA A 67 -8.88 7.76 -0.36
N LEU A 68 -8.74 7.55 -1.68
CA LEU A 68 -9.63 8.09 -2.71
C LEU A 68 -10.35 7.01 -3.53
N GLY A 69 -10.04 5.73 -3.27
CA GLY A 69 -10.55 4.57 -3.98
C GLY A 69 -9.51 3.47 -3.97
N THR A 70 -9.36 2.81 -2.81
CA THR A 70 -8.26 1.89 -2.51
C THR A 70 -8.77 0.74 -1.68
N ARG A 71 -8.08 -0.40 -1.75
CA ARG A 71 -8.33 -1.53 -0.87
C ARG A 71 -7.20 -1.66 0.14
N PHE A 72 -7.52 -1.53 1.42
CA PHE A 72 -6.54 -1.58 2.50
C PHE A 72 -7.13 -2.11 3.81
N LYS A 73 -6.26 -2.59 4.68
CA LYS A 73 -6.61 -3.06 6.03
C LYS A 73 -5.93 -2.17 7.07
N VAL A 74 -6.65 -1.86 8.12
CA VAL A 74 -6.13 -1.20 9.32
C VAL A 74 -6.30 -2.13 10.50
N ASP A 75 -5.21 -2.36 11.22
CA ASP A 75 -5.19 -3.09 12.48
C ASP A 75 -4.76 -2.12 13.60
N ALA A 76 -5.68 -1.80 14.47
CA ALA A 76 -5.52 -0.96 15.64
C ALA A 76 -6.12 -1.65 16.87
N ALA A 77 -6.05 -2.99 16.91
CA ALA A 77 -6.53 -3.79 18.05
C ALA A 77 -5.69 -3.56 19.32
N THR A 78 -4.47 -3.09 19.14
CA THR A 78 -3.57 -2.68 20.22
C THR A 78 -3.21 -1.20 20.08
N ARG A 79 -2.33 -0.69 20.94
CA ARG A 79 -1.80 0.68 20.77
C ARG A 79 -0.91 0.84 19.52
N GLN A 80 -0.38 -0.26 19.02
CA GLN A 80 0.32 -0.27 17.73
C GLN A 80 -0.71 -0.22 16.61
N VAL A 81 -0.39 0.53 15.55
CA VAL A 81 -1.25 0.61 14.36
C VAL A 81 -0.50 0.03 13.18
N GLN A 82 -1.15 -0.87 12.46
CA GLN A 82 -0.64 -1.40 11.20
C GLN A 82 -1.61 -1.09 10.07
N VAL A 83 -1.08 -0.62 8.93
CA VAL A 83 -1.86 -0.38 7.72
C VAL A 83 -1.24 -1.20 6.59
N LEU A 84 -2.05 -2.07 5.96
CA LEU A 84 -1.67 -2.89 4.81
C LEU A 84 -2.42 -2.39 3.59
N LEU A 85 -1.72 -2.06 2.51
CA LEU A 85 -2.32 -1.59 1.28
C LEU A 85 -2.29 -2.68 0.21
N PHE A 86 -3.46 -3.11 -0.24
CA PHE A 86 -3.61 -4.15 -1.26
C PHE A 86 -3.75 -3.56 -2.66
N GLU A 87 -4.46 -2.40 -2.80
CA GLU A 87 -4.72 -1.77 -4.10
C GLU A 87 -4.78 -0.25 -3.96
N GLY A 88 -4.22 0.47 -4.93
CA GLY A 88 -4.23 1.94 -5.01
C GLY A 88 -3.13 2.60 -4.20
N LYS A 89 -3.43 3.77 -3.63
CA LYS A 89 -2.51 4.60 -2.82
C LYS A 89 -3.23 5.12 -1.58
N VAL A 90 -2.56 5.16 -0.43
CA VAL A 90 -3.06 5.82 0.78
C VAL A 90 -2.03 6.81 1.32
N LEU A 91 -2.54 7.87 1.94
CA LEU A 91 -1.76 8.83 2.70
C LEU A 91 -2.01 8.59 4.19
N ILE A 92 -0.94 8.44 4.95
CA ILE A 92 -1.00 8.18 6.38
C ILE A 92 -0.30 9.32 7.12
N ARG A 93 -0.97 9.81 8.17
CA ARG A 93 -0.51 10.91 9.00
C ARG A 93 -0.85 10.67 10.47
N PRO A 94 -0.11 11.23 11.42
CA PRO A 94 -0.60 11.41 12.79
C PRO A 94 -1.88 12.25 12.81
N VAL A 95 -2.78 11.99 13.76
CA VAL A 95 -3.98 12.81 13.99
C VAL A 95 -3.57 14.20 14.41
N GLU A 96 -2.67 14.30 15.39
CA GLU A 96 -2.05 15.57 15.79
C GLU A 96 -0.84 15.87 14.89
N SER A 97 -0.74 17.12 14.44
CA SER A 97 0.39 17.55 13.62
C SER A 97 1.69 17.48 14.42
N ARG A 98 2.57 16.56 14.06
CA ARG A 98 3.91 16.38 14.65
C ARG A 98 4.97 16.78 13.63
N LYS A 99 5.93 17.58 14.05
CA LYS A 99 7.02 18.05 13.17
C LYS A 99 8.02 16.93 12.83
N ASP A 100 8.03 15.88 13.63
CA ASP A 100 8.95 14.74 13.55
C ASP A 100 8.41 13.58 12.67
N VAL A 101 7.14 13.62 12.28
CA VAL A 101 6.53 12.62 11.41
C VAL A 101 6.03 13.27 10.12
N SER A 102 6.69 12.97 9.01
CA SER A 102 6.29 13.41 7.68
C SER A 102 5.12 12.59 7.14
N ASP A 103 4.51 13.07 6.06
CA ASP A 103 3.50 12.34 5.29
C ASP A 103 4.03 11.00 4.81
N ILE A 104 3.31 9.92 5.09
CA ILE A 104 3.67 8.56 4.65
C ILE A 104 2.73 8.16 3.54
N PHE A 105 3.27 7.89 2.37
CA PHE A 105 2.52 7.37 1.23
C PHE A 105 2.82 5.87 1.09
N LEU A 106 1.78 5.04 1.07
CA LEU A 106 1.90 3.63 0.68
C LEU A 106 1.37 3.43 -0.73
N VAL A 107 1.99 2.49 -1.42
CA VAL A 107 1.53 1.91 -2.68
C VAL A 107 1.14 0.44 -2.47
N ALA A 108 0.38 -0.13 -3.41
CA ALA A 108 -0.08 -1.50 -3.34
C ALA A 108 1.07 -2.49 -3.04
N GLY A 109 0.82 -3.45 -2.16
CA GLY A 109 1.81 -4.42 -1.69
C GLY A 109 2.66 -3.96 -0.50
N GLN A 110 2.48 -2.72 -0.02
CA GLN A 110 3.19 -2.20 1.13
C GLN A 110 2.35 -2.24 2.40
N GLN A 111 3.05 -2.26 3.53
CA GLN A 111 2.48 -2.04 4.85
C GLN A 111 3.34 -1.07 5.66
N VAL A 112 2.72 -0.39 6.60
CA VAL A 112 3.41 0.38 7.63
C VAL A 112 2.97 -0.11 9.00
N SER A 113 3.90 -0.19 9.94
CA SER A 113 3.63 -0.48 11.35
C SER A 113 4.15 0.66 12.20
N PHE A 114 3.30 1.18 13.07
CA PHE A 114 3.64 2.20 14.07
C PHE A 114 3.79 1.54 15.43
N SER A 115 4.82 1.91 16.15
CA SER A 115 5.01 1.58 17.56
C SER A 115 4.28 2.61 18.45
N GLU A 116 4.15 2.32 19.74
CA GLU A 116 3.47 3.21 20.70
C GLU A 116 4.13 4.61 20.81
N ASP A 117 5.43 4.69 20.57
CA ASP A 117 6.20 5.95 20.54
C ASP A 117 6.17 6.64 19.16
N MET A 118 5.27 6.24 18.27
CA MET A 118 5.06 6.79 16.93
C MET A 118 6.24 6.62 15.97
N ARG A 119 7.22 5.79 16.29
CA ARG A 119 8.20 5.32 15.30
C ARG A 119 7.50 4.40 14.33
N TYR A 120 7.85 4.48 13.06
CA TYR A 120 7.23 3.64 12.03
C TYR A 120 8.25 2.91 11.17
N ARG A 121 7.80 1.81 10.59
CA ARG A 121 8.55 1.03 9.60
C ARG A 121 7.63 0.70 8.43
N VAL A 122 8.08 1.04 7.22
CA VAL A 122 7.43 0.61 5.98
C VAL A 122 8.12 -0.68 5.49
N SER A 123 7.34 -1.66 5.08
CA SER A 123 7.82 -2.94 4.52
C SER A 123 6.83 -3.47 3.48
N LEU A 124 7.21 -4.49 2.74
CA LEU A 124 6.28 -5.22 1.89
C LEU A 124 5.36 -6.09 2.75
N ILE A 125 4.14 -6.31 2.27
CA ILE A 125 3.24 -7.31 2.84
C ILE A 125 3.87 -8.68 2.56
N PRO A 126 4.11 -9.54 3.59
CA PRO A 126 4.65 -10.87 3.36
C PRO A 126 3.74 -11.68 2.45
N ASP A 127 4.30 -12.38 1.47
CA ASP A 127 3.54 -13.32 0.64
C ASP A 127 2.96 -14.42 1.52
N THR A 128 1.65 -14.41 1.72
CA THR A 128 0.92 -15.39 2.54
C THR A 128 0.74 -16.74 1.82
N LYS A 129 1.72 -17.21 1.05
CA LYS A 129 1.70 -18.59 0.53
C LYS A 129 2.04 -19.66 1.58
N SER A 130 2.27 -19.29 2.84
CA SER A 130 2.65 -20.23 3.89
C SER A 130 2.01 -20.01 5.26
N SER A 131 0.74 -19.61 5.37
CA SER A 131 0.00 -19.86 6.61
C SER A 131 -1.51 -19.89 6.38
N SER A 132 -2.08 -20.92 6.80
CA SER A 132 -3.43 -21.47 7.08
C SER A 132 -4.66 -20.55 7.08
N SER A 133 -4.62 -19.31 6.62
CA SER A 133 -5.79 -18.43 6.56
C SER A 133 -6.58 -18.53 5.24
N ALA A 134 -6.11 -19.31 4.27
CA ALA A 134 -6.81 -19.57 3.01
C ALA A 134 -8.07 -20.43 3.16
N LYS A 135 -8.38 -20.92 4.36
CA LYS A 135 -9.51 -21.85 4.60
C LYS A 135 -10.83 -21.18 4.95
N LEU A 136 -10.86 -19.87 5.15
CA LEU A 136 -12.06 -19.13 5.57
C LEU A 136 -12.72 -18.27 4.47
N MET A 137 -12.13 -18.17 3.27
CA MET A 137 -12.69 -17.39 2.16
C MET A 137 -13.42 -18.21 1.08
N ASN A 138 -13.74 -19.48 1.34
CA ASN A 138 -14.33 -20.40 0.33
C ASN A 138 -15.86 -20.49 0.42
N GLY A 139 -16.55 -19.42 0.76
CA GLY A 139 -18.01 -19.39 0.93
C GLY A 139 -18.82 -18.60 -0.11
N TYR A 140 -18.20 -17.89 -1.02
CA TYR A 140 -18.93 -17.19 -2.08
C TYR A 140 -18.51 -17.72 -3.45
N LYS A 141 -19.34 -18.64 -3.99
CA LYS A 141 -19.26 -19.06 -5.39
C LYS A 141 -19.48 -17.85 -6.29
N LYS A 142 -18.40 -17.38 -6.90
CA LYS A 142 -18.46 -16.71 -8.19
C LYS A 142 -18.09 -17.78 -9.22
N GLU A 143 -18.96 -18.01 -10.18
CA GLU A 143 -18.78 -19.02 -11.23
C GLU A 143 -17.43 -18.89 -11.90
N ALA A 144 -16.78 -20.03 -12.05
CA ALA A 144 -15.46 -20.17 -12.61
C ALA A 144 -15.46 -19.83 -14.10
N ALA A 145 -14.75 -18.78 -14.46
CA ALA A 145 -14.08 -18.75 -15.75
C ALA A 145 -12.72 -19.44 -15.57
N SER A 146 -12.46 -20.43 -16.40
CA SER A 146 -11.27 -21.26 -16.50
C SER A 146 -9.97 -20.42 -16.49
N PRO A 147 -8.90 -20.85 -15.83
CA PRO A 147 -7.65 -20.14 -15.89
C PRO A 147 -6.99 -20.34 -17.26
N ALA A 148 -7.28 -19.45 -18.18
CA ALA A 148 -6.36 -19.22 -19.28
C ALA A 148 -5.07 -18.65 -18.67
N LYS A 149 -3.93 -19.28 -18.97
CA LYS A 149 -2.60 -18.69 -18.78
C LYS A 149 -2.54 -17.40 -19.61
N THR A 150 -2.93 -16.30 -19.01
CA THR A 150 -2.69 -14.98 -19.56
C THR A 150 -1.35 -14.53 -18.93
N THR A 151 -0.29 -14.70 -19.67
CA THR A 151 0.90 -13.86 -19.54
C THR A 151 0.42 -12.46 -19.90
N GLU A 152 0.00 -11.68 -18.92
CA GLU A 152 -0.23 -10.25 -19.14
C GLU A 152 1.11 -9.63 -19.54
N PRO A 153 1.14 -8.81 -20.59
CA PRO A 153 2.36 -8.13 -21.00
C PRO A 153 2.88 -7.27 -19.84
N LEU A 154 4.18 -7.27 -19.66
CA LEU A 154 4.86 -6.46 -18.65
C LEU A 154 4.54 -4.99 -18.92
N ASP A 155 3.67 -4.42 -18.12
CA ASP A 155 3.33 -2.99 -18.17
C ASP A 155 3.66 -2.35 -16.82
N LEU A 156 4.91 -1.88 -16.71
CA LEU A 156 5.42 -1.16 -15.55
C LEU A 156 5.15 0.33 -15.73
N ASN A 157 4.02 0.80 -15.23
CA ASN A 157 3.68 2.22 -15.26
C ASN A 157 3.91 2.87 -13.88
N PHE A 158 4.72 3.92 -13.85
CA PHE A 158 5.08 4.67 -12.67
C PHE A 158 4.66 6.13 -12.83
N GLU A 159 3.92 6.68 -11.90
CA GLU A 159 3.52 8.08 -11.87
C GLU A 159 3.78 8.67 -10.48
N ASN A 160 4.79 9.54 -10.36
CA ASN A 160 5.22 10.12 -9.09
C ASN A 160 5.49 9.07 -8.00
N ILE A 161 6.19 7.99 -8.37
CA ILE A 161 6.51 6.88 -7.46
C ILE A 161 7.90 7.10 -6.86
N PRO A 162 8.10 6.96 -5.53
CA PRO A 162 9.42 6.99 -4.92
C PRO A 162 10.38 5.98 -5.56
N LEU A 163 11.60 6.40 -5.79
CA LEU A 163 12.59 5.64 -6.57
C LEU A 163 12.90 4.27 -5.96
N ASP A 164 12.92 4.15 -4.64
CA ASP A 164 13.12 2.87 -3.94
C ASP A 164 12.01 1.86 -4.26
N ILE A 165 10.78 2.34 -4.46
CA ILE A 165 9.64 1.52 -4.85
C ILE A 165 9.76 1.08 -6.30
N VAL A 166 10.16 2.00 -7.18
CA VAL A 166 10.42 1.70 -8.59
C VAL A 166 11.47 0.60 -8.70
N ILE A 167 12.61 0.75 -8.02
CA ILE A 167 13.70 -0.23 -7.99
C ILE A 167 13.22 -1.59 -7.47
N ARG A 168 12.41 -1.63 -6.41
CA ARG A 168 11.87 -2.91 -5.89
C ARG A 168 10.96 -3.60 -6.89
N LYS A 169 10.11 -2.84 -7.61
CA LYS A 169 9.23 -3.42 -8.62
C LYS A 169 10.02 -4.00 -9.79
N ILE A 170 11.09 -3.33 -10.20
CA ILE A 170 12.04 -3.83 -11.20
C ILE A 170 12.75 -5.10 -10.72
N GLN A 171 13.20 -5.15 -9.48
CA GLN A 171 13.80 -6.35 -8.88
C GLN A 171 12.88 -7.56 -8.97
N GLN A 172 11.59 -7.38 -8.65
CA GLN A 172 10.60 -8.45 -8.69
C GLN A 172 10.35 -8.94 -10.11
N GLU A 173 10.24 -8.00 -11.04
CA GLU A 173 9.87 -8.30 -12.42
C GLU A 173 11.01 -8.98 -13.19
N TYR A 174 12.20 -8.43 -13.08
CA TYR A 174 13.40 -8.98 -13.75
C TYR A 174 14.11 -10.06 -12.93
N LYS A 175 13.57 -10.41 -11.71
CA LYS A 175 14.11 -11.43 -10.80
C LYS A 175 15.60 -11.25 -10.50
N ILE A 176 15.99 -10.02 -10.23
CA ILE A 176 17.39 -9.62 -9.97
C ILE A 176 17.50 -8.95 -8.61
N HIS A 177 18.73 -8.86 -8.09
CA HIS A 177 19.01 -8.15 -6.84
C HIS A 177 19.61 -6.78 -7.15
N ILE A 178 18.97 -5.68 -6.68
CA ILE A 178 19.45 -4.31 -6.83
C ILE A 178 19.64 -3.72 -5.44
N ILE A 179 20.82 -3.19 -5.16
CA ILE A 179 21.13 -2.43 -3.95
C ILE A 179 21.10 -0.95 -4.33
N LEU A 180 20.26 -0.18 -3.65
CA LEU A 180 20.21 1.27 -3.78
C LEU A 180 21.09 1.87 -2.67
N ASP A 181 22.34 2.17 -3.01
CA ASP A 181 23.35 2.76 -2.11
C ASP A 181 23.46 4.27 -2.35
N VAL A 182 22.49 5.01 -1.81
CA VAL A 182 22.34 6.46 -1.97
C VAL A 182 22.20 7.10 -0.59
N ALA A 183 23.32 7.31 0.06
CA ALA A 183 23.39 7.82 1.43
C ALA A 183 22.68 9.18 1.63
N ASP A 184 22.61 10.01 0.60
CA ASP A 184 22.06 11.37 0.65
C ASP A 184 20.54 11.45 0.55
N TYR A 185 19.84 10.38 0.17
CA TYR A 185 18.38 10.38 0.03
C TYR A 185 17.61 10.06 1.31
N HIS A 186 18.27 10.01 2.45
CA HIS A 186 17.59 9.82 3.74
C HIS A 186 16.59 10.94 4.10
N LYS A 187 16.70 12.11 3.45
CA LYS A 187 15.80 13.24 3.69
C LYS A 187 14.62 13.31 2.69
N GLN A 188 14.80 12.90 1.46
CA GLN A 188 13.74 12.91 0.45
C GLN A 188 14.12 12.02 -0.73
N MET A 189 13.41 10.90 -0.91
CA MET A 189 13.58 10.02 -2.06
C MET A 189 13.02 10.68 -3.32
N PRO A 190 13.75 10.74 -4.44
CA PRO A 190 13.24 11.30 -5.68
C PRO A 190 12.04 10.50 -6.19
N LEU A 191 11.11 11.18 -6.82
CA LEU A 191 9.93 10.59 -7.44
C LEU A 191 10.23 10.30 -8.92
N PHE A 192 9.80 9.16 -9.38
CA PHE A 192 9.96 8.73 -10.77
C PHE A 192 8.60 8.66 -11.45
N THR A 193 8.54 9.16 -12.69
CA THR A 193 7.40 9.01 -13.60
C THR A 193 7.92 8.45 -14.92
N GLY A 194 7.34 7.34 -15.37
CA GLY A 194 7.72 6.68 -16.62
C GLY A 194 7.04 5.33 -16.76
N SER A 195 7.09 4.74 -17.93
CA SER A 195 6.54 3.42 -18.21
C SER A 195 7.55 2.55 -18.95
N PHE A 196 7.53 1.25 -18.64
CA PHE A 196 8.35 0.24 -19.28
C PHE A 196 7.49 -0.94 -19.71
N THR A 197 7.84 -1.57 -20.81
CA THR A 197 7.13 -2.70 -21.41
C THR A 197 8.05 -3.93 -21.49
N GLU A 198 7.51 -5.08 -21.87
CA GLU A 198 8.29 -6.31 -22.10
C GLU A 198 9.45 -6.16 -23.12
N LYS A 199 9.38 -5.12 -23.96
CA LYS A 199 10.41 -4.86 -24.98
C LYS A 199 11.63 -4.13 -24.42
N ASP A 200 11.47 -3.53 -23.24
CA ASP A 200 12.56 -2.78 -22.63
C ASP A 200 13.49 -3.74 -21.88
N SER A 201 14.76 -3.72 -22.24
CA SER A 201 15.76 -4.53 -21.53
C SER A 201 16.00 -3.95 -20.14
N LEU A 202 16.38 -4.81 -19.18
CA LEU A 202 16.77 -4.37 -17.84
C LEU A 202 17.82 -3.24 -17.89
N GLN A 203 18.77 -3.33 -18.82
CA GLN A 203 19.82 -2.33 -18.96
C GLN A 203 19.25 -0.98 -19.41
N ASP A 204 18.28 -0.97 -20.33
CA ASP A 204 17.61 0.25 -20.76
C ASP A 204 16.78 0.87 -19.63
N VAL A 205 16.04 0.05 -18.91
CA VAL A 205 15.25 0.47 -17.73
C VAL A 205 16.15 1.14 -16.68
N LEU A 206 17.25 0.49 -16.30
CA LEU A 206 18.20 1.03 -15.33
C LEU A 206 18.87 2.30 -15.83
N ARG A 207 19.27 2.34 -17.11
CA ARG A 207 19.89 3.53 -17.72
C ARG A 207 18.93 4.73 -17.67
N ILE A 208 17.67 4.53 -18.01
CA ILE A 208 16.67 5.60 -17.99
C ILE A 208 16.46 6.10 -16.55
N ILE A 209 16.24 5.19 -15.61
CA ILE A 209 16.02 5.55 -14.21
C ILE A 209 17.22 6.27 -13.62
N CYS A 210 18.41 5.78 -13.84
CA CYS A 210 19.64 6.38 -13.30
C CYS A 210 19.88 7.75 -13.92
N ASN A 211 19.76 7.91 -15.24
CA ASN A 211 19.96 9.20 -15.91
C ASN A 211 18.96 10.27 -15.46
N MET A 212 17.69 9.90 -15.22
CA MET A 212 16.65 10.84 -14.76
C MET A 212 16.85 11.30 -13.33
N ASN A 213 17.64 10.59 -12.53
CA ASN A 213 17.85 10.87 -11.11
C ASN A 213 19.29 11.18 -10.74
N ASP A 214 20.17 11.46 -11.74
CA ASP A 214 21.61 11.71 -11.55
C ASP A 214 22.30 10.58 -10.75
N LEU A 215 21.96 9.34 -11.09
CA LEU A 215 22.51 8.13 -10.49
C LEU A 215 23.37 7.35 -11.49
N ASN A 216 24.23 6.52 -10.94
CA ASN A 216 25.04 5.56 -11.66
C ASN A 216 24.68 4.14 -11.23
N TYR A 217 24.93 3.14 -12.08
CA TYR A 217 24.81 1.75 -11.66
C TYR A 217 26.00 0.93 -12.14
N ARG A 218 26.32 -0.10 -11.38
CA ARG A 218 27.34 -1.10 -11.71
C ARG A 218 26.84 -2.50 -11.40
N THR A 219 27.22 -3.45 -12.20
CA THR A 219 26.90 -4.87 -11.95
C THR A 219 28.07 -5.53 -11.23
N GLN A 220 27.80 -6.22 -10.13
CA GLN A 220 28.77 -7.00 -9.37
C GLN A 220 28.21 -8.41 -9.16
N ARG A 221 28.68 -9.38 -9.95
CA ARG A 221 28.13 -10.75 -10.03
C ARG A 221 26.63 -10.68 -10.39
N ASP A 222 25.73 -11.23 -9.53
CA ASP A 222 24.28 -11.26 -9.73
C ASP A 222 23.55 -10.07 -9.06
N THR A 223 24.29 -9.06 -8.64
CA THR A 223 23.75 -7.89 -7.95
C THR A 223 24.08 -6.61 -8.70
N ILE A 224 23.10 -5.74 -8.84
CA ILE A 224 23.29 -4.39 -9.38
C ILE A 224 23.34 -3.41 -8.23
N ILE A 225 24.33 -2.55 -8.19
CA ILE A 225 24.51 -1.52 -7.19
C ILE A 225 24.25 -0.18 -7.86
N VAL A 226 23.25 0.54 -7.38
CA VAL A 226 22.91 1.90 -7.81
C VAL A 226 23.44 2.88 -6.79
N THR A 227 24.24 3.85 -7.26
CA THR A 227 24.91 4.87 -6.44
C THR A 227 24.66 6.26 -7.01
N LYS A 228 24.97 7.28 -6.26
CA LYS A 228 24.99 8.66 -6.76
C LYS A 228 26.28 8.96 -7.49
#